data_86b37eeb8f84735b39a215a731bd59fe
#
_entry.id   86b37eeb8f84735b39a215a731bd59fe
#
_cell.length_a   1.000
_cell.length_b   1.000
_cell.length_c   1.000
_cell.angle_alpha   90.00
_cell.angle_beta   90.00
_cell.angle_gamma   90.00
#
_symmetry.space_group_name_H-M   'P 1'
#
loop_
_entity.id
_entity.type
_entity.pdbx_description
1 polymer ?
#
loop_
_entity_poly.entity_id
_entity_poly.type
_entity_poly.pdbx_seq_one_letter_code
_entity_poly.pdbx_strand_id
1 'polypeptide(L)'
;MESNGKHVTLDGDRVACDTGPIYWGEPGTNGQHSFYQLIHQGTRLIPCDFIAFAQPLNPVGQQHDMLLANVFAQGEALAFGKTPEEVRAEGSPDWLVPHRIFEGNRPSNTILLQRLTPAALGKLVALYEHNVFTQGAIWHIDSFDQWGVEPGKTGPAHYPGTRQQRRAQAWPR
;
A
#
# COMPACT_ATOMS: atom_id res chain seq x y z
N MET A 1 -1.98 8.96 -1.28
CA MET A 1 -0.82 9.32 -2.13
C MET A 1 -0.82 10.79 -2.47
N GLU A 2 -1.80 11.27 -3.23
CA GLU A 2 -1.83 12.64 -3.75
C GLU A 2 -1.83 13.70 -2.64
N SER A 3 -2.73 13.57 -1.66
CA SER A 3 -2.90 14.55 -0.59
C SER A 3 -1.61 14.84 0.21
N ASN A 4 -0.85 13.82 0.54
CA ASN A 4 0.35 13.91 1.37
C ASN A 4 1.66 13.78 0.57
N GLY A 5 1.62 13.78 -0.75
CA GLY A 5 2.80 13.77 -1.62
C GLY A 5 3.45 15.16 -1.68
N LYS A 6 3.90 15.68 -0.54
CA LYS A 6 4.47 17.02 -0.39
C LYS A 6 5.91 16.93 0.08
N HIS A 7 6.76 17.80 -0.43
CA HIS A 7 8.19 17.86 -0.08
C HIS A 7 8.54 19.10 0.76
N VAL A 8 7.52 19.90 1.10
CA VAL A 8 7.67 21.16 1.85
C VAL A 8 6.68 21.18 3.01
N THR A 9 7.10 21.68 4.17
CA THR A 9 6.25 21.91 5.34
C THR A 9 5.36 23.14 5.15
N LEU A 10 4.40 23.35 6.05
CA LEU A 10 3.58 24.58 6.09
C LEU A 10 4.41 25.86 6.25
N ASP A 11 5.59 25.77 6.86
CA ASP A 11 6.51 26.90 7.02
C ASP A 11 7.39 27.14 5.79
N GLY A 12 7.30 26.32 4.76
CA GLY A 12 8.10 26.43 3.52
C GLY A 12 9.43 25.69 3.55
N ASP A 13 9.76 24.99 4.63
CA ASP A 13 10.99 24.22 4.77
C ASP A 13 10.87 22.85 4.09
N ARG A 14 11.99 22.31 3.60
CA ARG A 14 12.03 20.95 3.05
C ARG A 14 11.79 19.93 4.15
N VAL A 15 10.89 18.97 3.90
CA VAL A 15 10.65 17.87 4.85
C VAL A 15 11.90 17.00 5.02
N ALA A 16 12.10 16.51 6.25
CA ALA A 16 13.25 15.70 6.63
C ALA A 16 13.00 14.18 6.49
N CYS A 17 11.81 13.78 6.04
CA CYS A 17 11.40 12.37 5.91
C CYS A 17 10.64 12.13 4.60
N ASP A 18 10.47 10.87 4.23
CA ASP A 18 9.63 10.48 3.11
C ASP A 18 8.15 10.71 3.46
N THR A 19 7.42 11.38 2.58
CA THR A 19 6.00 11.68 2.69
C THR A 19 5.22 11.03 1.54
N GLY A 20 3.90 10.91 1.68
CA GLY A 20 3.04 10.41 0.62
C GLY A 20 3.31 8.97 0.24
N PRO A 21 3.16 8.00 1.15
CA PRO A 21 3.36 6.59 0.83
C PRO A 21 2.52 6.15 -0.35
N ILE A 22 3.05 5.22 -1.14
CA ILE A 22 2.34 4.65 -2.28
C ILE A 22 1.33 3.63 -1.78
N TYR A 23 0.05 3.85 -2.11
CA TYR A 23 -1.05 2.94 -1.81
C TYR A 23 -1.57 2.29 -3.07
N TRP A 24 -1.82 1.01 -3.02
CA TRP A 24 -2.65 0.31 -4.00
C TRP A 24 -3.38 -0.83 -3.29
N GLY A 25 -4.37 -1.40 -3.96
CA GLY A 25 -5.09 -2.55 -3.45
C GLY A 25 -5.83 -3.26 -4.56
N GLU A 26 -6.10 -4.54 -4.32
CA GLU A 26 -6.93 -5.37 -5.18
C GLU A 26 -7.58 -6.49 -4.35
N PRO A 27 -8.54 -7.24 -4.92
CA PRO A 27 -9.06 -8.44 -4.28
C PRO A 27 -7.95 -9.41 -3.90
N GLY A 28 -7.89 -9.80 -2.62
CA GLY A 28 -6.77 -10.54 -2.04
C GLY A 28 -6.44 -11.85 -2.71
N THR A 29 -7.45 -12.59 -3.21
CA THR A 29 -7.25 -13.83 -3.97
C THR A 29 -6.44 -13.65 -5.25
N ASN A 30 -6.61 -12.52 -5.94
CA ASN A 30 -5.83 -12.18 -7.13
C ASN A 30 -4.42 -11.70 -6.74
N GLY A 31 -4.32 -10.91 -5.67
CA GLY A 31 -3.08 -10.37 -5.13
C GLY A 31 -2.04 -11.43 -4.77
N GLN A 32 -2.49 -12.61 -4.31
CA GLN A 32 -1.59 -13.73 -3.99
C GLN A 32 -0.69 -14.14 -5.15
N HIS A 33 -1.18 -14.03 -6.38
CA HIS A 33 -0.44 -14.38 -7.59
C HIS A 33 0.20 -13.19 -8.30
N SER A 34 -0.01 -11.98 -7.79
CA SER A 34 0.53 -10.74 -8.38
C SER A 34 1.73 -10.20 -7.61
N PHE A 35 1.58 -9.90 -6.32
CA PHE A 35 2.57 -9.16 -5.56
C PHE A 35 2.84 -9.67 -4.13
N TYR A 36 2.21 -10.75 -3.67
CA TYR A 36 2.44 -11.25 -2.31
C TYR A 36 3.87 -11.75 -2.10
N GLN A 37 4.54 -12.23 -3.13
CA GLN A 37 5.96 -12.53 -3.08
C GLN A 37 6.78 -11.32 -2.58
N LEU A 38 6.46 -10.12 -3.08
CA LEU A 38 7.12 -8.88 -2.67
C LEU A 38 6.80 -8.53 -1.22
N ILE A 39 5.55 -8.74 -0.78
CA ILE A 39 5.12 -8.45 0.59
C ILE A 39 5.86 -9.34 1.59
N HIS A 40 5.99 -10.64 1.29
CA HIS A 40 6.59 -11.61 2.21
C HIS A 40 8.13 -11.61 2.21
N GLN A 41 8.76 -11.54 1.04
CA GLN A 41 10.21 -11.69 0.89
C GLN A 41 10.91 -10.52 0.21
N GLY A 42 10.18 -9.44 -0.10
CA GLY A 42 10.78 -8.25 -0.68
C GLY A 42 11.72 -7.53 0.30
N THR A 43 12.66 -6.77 -0.26
CA THR A 43 13.68 -6.04 0.50
C THR A 43 13.17 -4.74 1.13
N ARG A 44 11.94 -4.33 0.82
CA ARG A 44 11.28 -3.16 1.42
C ARG A 44 10.11 -3.61 2.28
N LEU A 45 9.98 -2.98 3.45
CA LEU A 45 8.81 -3.18 4.30
C LEU A 45 7.58 -2.53 3.66
N ILE A 46 6.51 -3.31 3.52
CA ILE A 46 5.24 -2.89 2.96
C ILE A 46 4.15 -3.19 3.99
N PRO A 47 3.69 -2.19 4.74
CA PRO A 47 2.55 -2.38 5.65
C PRO A 47 1.29 -2.75 4.87
N CYS A 48 0.51 -3.71 5.37
CA CYS A 48 -0.68 -4.21 4.71
C CYS A 48 -1.92 -4.01 5.56
N ASP A 49 -3.02 -3.60 4.93
CA ASP A 49 -4.35 -3.63 5.52
C ASP A 49 -5.19 -4.71 4.82
N PHE A 50 -5.57 -5.74 5.58
CA PHE A 50 -6.51 -6.77 5.13
C PHE A 50 -7.92 -6.35 5.52
N ILE A 51 -8.77 -6.06 4.55
CA ILE A 51 -10.16 -5.68 4.77
C ILE A 51 -11.05 -6.90 4.49
N ALA A 52 -11.78 -7.35 5.50
CA ALA A 52 -12.65 -8.51 5.40
C ALA A 52 -14.02 -8.25 6.02
N PHE A 53 -14.99 -9.08 5.67
CA PHE A 53 -16.37 -9.01 6.16
C PHE A 53 -16.76 -10.36 6.74
N ALA A 54 -17.32 -10.37 7.95
CA ALA A 54 -17.75 -11.61 8.62
C ALA A 54 -18.90 -12.31 7.87
N GLN A 55 -19.71 -11.54 7.14
CA GLN A 55 -20.84 -12.08 6.37
C GLN A 55 -20.73 -11.67 4.90
N PRO A 56 -20.88 -12.59 3.94
CA PRO A 56 -20.89 -12.30 2.53
C PRO A 56 -22.19 -11.60 2.11
N LEU A 57 -22.15 -10.83 1.01
CA LEU A 57 -23.35 -10.29 0.37
C LEU A 57 -24.13 -11.41 -0.35
N ASN A 58 -23.40 -12.28 -1.02
CA ASN A 58 -23.95 -13.39 -1.80
C ASN A 58 -23.24 -14.67 -1.36
N PRO A 59 -23.82 -15.45 -0.47
CA PRO A 59 -23.20 -16.69 0.00
C PRO A 59 -23.17 -17.75 -1.11
N VAL A 60 -22.00 -18.36 -1.32
CA VAL A 60 -21.79 -19.44 -2.30
C VAL A 60 -21.03 -20.57 -1.60
N GLY A 61 -21.76 -21.56 -1.09
CA GLY A 61 -21.20 -22.69 -0.36
C GLY A 61 -20.22 -22.24 0.73
N GLN A 62 -19.03 -22.83 0.77
CA GLN A 62 -17.99 -22.53 1.78
C GLN A 62 -16.95 -21.50 1.30
N GLN A 63 -17.17 -20.85 0.15
CA GLN A 63 -16.15 -19.93 -0.44
C GLN A 63 -15.78 -18.79 0.51
N HIS A 64 -16.76 -18.26 1.23
CA HIS A 64 -16.52 -17.15 2.15
C HIS A 64 -15.65 -17.53 3.34
N ASP A 65 -15.91 -18.70 3.93
CA ASP A 65 -15.13 -19.22 5.05
C ASP A 65 -13.68 -19.50 4.62
N MET A 66 -13.49 -20.05 3.42
CA MET A 66 -12.17 -20.27 2.84
C MET A 66 -11.45 -18.93 2.59
N LEU A 67 -12.17 -17.91 2.14
CA LEU A 67 -11.61 -16.56 1.95
C LEU A 67 -11.15 -15.96 3.29
N LEU A 68 -11.98 -16.04 4.33
CA LEU A 68 -11.61 -15.54 5.67
C LEU A 68 -10.41 -16.30 6.24
N ALA A 69 -10.38 -17.62 6.09
CA ALA A 69 -9.24 -18.42 6.51
C ALA A 69 -7.94 -17.97 5.82
N ASN A 70 -7.98 -17.66 4.51
CA ASN A 70 -6.84 -17.10 3.80
C ASN A 70 -6.43 -15.72 4.33
N VAL A 71 -7.38 -14.83 4.63
CA VAL A 71 -7.07 -13.49 5.19
C VAL A 71 -6.30 -13.64 6.50
N PHE A 72 -6.77 -14.49 7.42
CA PHE A 72 -6.10 -14.70 8.70
C PHE A 72 -4.74 -15.39 8.53
N ALA A 73 -4.65 -16.38 7.67
CA ALA A 73 -3.38 -17.06 7.37
C ALA A 73 -2.31 -16.11 6.78
N GLN A 74 -2.72 -15.14 5.95
CA GLN A 74 -1.79 -14.13 5.44
C GLN A 74 -1.28 -13.20 6.54
N GLY A 75 -2.16 -12.74 7.44
CA GLY A 75 -1.77 -11.95 8.60
C GLY A 75 -0.82 -12.71 9.53
N GLU A 76 -1.11 -13.98 9.80
CA GLU A 76 -0.26 -14.87 10.59
C GLU A 76 1.12 -15.07 9.95
N ALA A 77 1.16 -15.37 8.65
CA ALA A 77 2.41 -15.55 7.92
C ALA A 77 3.28 -14.28 7.90
N LEU A 78 2.68 -13.10 7.79
CA LEU A 78 3.40 -11.83 7.88
C LEU A 78 3.94 -11.56 9.28
N ALA A 79 3.20 -11.94 10.31
CA ALA A 79 3.60 -11.72 11.70
C ALA A 79 4.73 -12.67 12.13
N PHE A 80 4.57 -13.97 11.89
CA PHE A 80 5.45 -15.01 12.43
C PHE A 80 6.49 -15.51 11.44
N GLY A 81 6.21 -15.43 10.14
CA GLY A 81 7.11 -15.95 9.12
C GLY A 81 7.23 -17.46 9.13
N LYS A 82 8.41 -17.96 8.74
CA LYS A 82 8.77 -19.38 8.73
C LYS A 82 10.27 -19.53 8.90
N THR A 83 10.67 -20.27 9.93
CA THR A 83 12.08 -20.45 10.31
C THR A 83 12.80 -21.46 9.42
N PRO A 84 14.15 -21.45 9.39
CA PRO A 84 14.94 -22.46 8.69
C PRO A 84 14.67 -23.88 9.20
N GLU A 85 14.44 -24.03 10.51
CA GLU A 85 14.15 -25.31 11.18
C GLU A 85 12.83 -25.90 10.68
N GLU A 86 11.77 -25.08 10.61
CA GLU A 86 10.48 -25.48 10.09
C GLU A 86 10.55 -25.88 8.61
N VAL A 87 11.30 -25.11 7.81
CA VAL A 87 11.50 -25.42 6.38
C VAL A 87 12.23 -26.77 6.20
N ARG A 88 13.23 -27.07 7.03
CA ARG A 88 13.92 -28.37 6.99
C ARG A 88 13.02 -29.50 7.45
N ALA A 89 12.22 -29.28 8.48
CA ALA A 89 11.28 -30.27 8.99
C ALA A 89 10.23 -30.69 7.95
N GLU A 90 9.91 -29.81 6.99
CA GLU A 90 9.07 -30.13 5.84
C GLU A 90 9.77 -30.93 4.73
N GLY A 91 11.03 -31.31 4.92
CA GLY A 91 11.78 -32.11 3.94
C GLY A 91 12.40 -31.31 2.80
N SER A 92 12.56 -29.99 2.99
CA SER A 92 13.23 -29.16 1.98
C SER A 92 14.74 -29.48 1.94
N PRO A 93 15.34 -29.63 0.75
CA PRO A 93 16.79 -29.81 0.62
C PRO A 93 17.52 -28.53 1.03
N ASP A 94 18.74 -28.65 1.61
CA ASP A 94 19.47 -27.52 2.21
C ASP A 94 19.67 -26.33 1.27
N TRP A 95 19.88 -26.56 -0.03
CA TRP A 95 20.04 -25.47 -1.00
C TRP A 95 18.77 -24.65 -1.19
N LEU A 96 17.58 -25.23 -0.92
CA LEU A 96 16.28 -24.57 -1.08
C LEU A 96 15.84 -23.84 0.20
N VAL A 97 16.39 -24.23 1.36
CA VAL A 97 16.00 -23.64 2.66
C VAL A 97 16.06 -22.12 2.66
N PRO A 98 17.15 -21.46 2.22
CA PRO A 98 17.22 -19.99 2.22
C PRO A 98 16.12 -19.30 1.39
N HIS A 99 15.61 -19.97 0.35
CA HIS A 99 14.57 -19.44 -0.52
C HIS A 99 13.15 -19.60 0.02
N ARG A 100 12.97 -20.45 1.06
CA ARG A 100 11.67 -20.78 1.65
C ARG A 100 11.49 -20.22 3.06
N ILE A 101 12.48 -19.48 3.55
CA ILE A 101 12.39 -18.75 4.82
C ILE A 101 11.54 -17.49 4.62
N PHE A 102 10.70 -17.20 5.59
CA PHE A 102 9.97 -15.95 5.70
C PHE A 102 10.35 -15.30 7.02
N GLU A 103 10.85 -14.07 6.97
CA GLU A 103 11.40 -13.40 8.16
C GLU A 103 10.33 -13.09 9.22
N GLY A 104 9.06 -12.94 8.80
CA GLY A 104 8.00 -12.46 9.69
C GLY A 104 8.20 -11.00 10.11
N ASN A 105 7.59 -10.62 11.23
CA ASN A 105 7.64 -9.27 11.79
C ASN A 105 7.31 -8.16 10.77
N ARG A 106 6.43 -8.47 9.81
CA ARG A 106 5.95 -7.52 8.80
C ARG A 106 4.59 -6.96 9.24
N PRO A 107 4.50 -5.64 9.45
CA PRO A 107 3.29 -5.03 10.02
C PRO A 107 2.10 -5.19 9.08
N SER A 108 0.99 -5.64 9.65
CA SER A 108 -0.30 -5.70 8.98
C SER A 108 -1.44 -5.41 9.95
N ASN A 109 -2.54 -4.89 9.43
CA ASN A 109 -3.79 -4.74 10.15
C ASN A 109 -4.85 -5.63 9.52
N THR A 110 -5.74 -6.17 10.34
CA THR A 110 -6.94 -6.85 9.86
C THR A 110 -8.16 -6.03 10.27
N ILE A 111 -8.84 -5.45 9.28
CA ILE A 111 -10.06 -4.66 9.47
C ILE A 111 -11.25 -5.58 9.17
N LEU A 112 -11.84 -6.13 10.22
CA LEU A 112 -12.99 -7.03 10.11
C LEU A 112 -14.29 -6.26 10.39
N LEU A 113 -15.15 -6.20 9.39
CA LEU A 113 -16.48 -5.59 9.47
C LEU A 113 -17.57 -6.68 9.41
N GLN A 114 -18.74 -6.41 9.95
CA GLN A 114 -19.81 -7.40 9.95
C GLN A 114 -20.26 -7.78 8.53
N ARG A 115 -20.53 -6.78 7.70
CA ARG A 115 -20.98 -6.95 6.31
C ARG A 115 -20.67 -5.71 5.50
N LEU A 116 -20.43 -5.84 4.19
CA LEU A 116 -20.29 -4.70 3.30
C LEU A 116 -21.66 -4.03 3.09
N THR A 117 -21.84 -2.90 3.75
CA THR A 117 -23.00 -2.02 3.62
C THR A 117 -22.55 -0.62 3.21
N PRO A 118 -23.42 0.26 2.72
CA PRO A 118 -23.07 1.66 2.49
C PRO A 118 -22.46 2.34 3.72
N ALA A 119 -22.97 2.04 4.92
CA ALA A 119 -22.44 2.56 6.17
C ALA A 119 -21.05 1.99 6.49
N ALA A 120 -20.79 0.70 6.22
CA ALA A 120 -19.47 0.10 6.40
C ALA A 120 -18.45 0.70 5.44
N LEU A 121 -18.83 0.90 4.19
CA LEU A 121 -17.98 1.58 3.20
C LEU A 121 -17.68 3.02 3.62
N GLY A 122 -18.68 3.78 4.06
CA GLY A 122 -18.50 5.15 4.56
C GLY A 122 -17.54 5.22 5.74
N LYS A 123 -17.58 4.24 6.66
CA LYS A 123 -16.62 4.14 7.78
C LYS A 123 -15.18 3.88 7.29
N LEU A 124 -14.99 3.03 6.29
CA LEU A 124 -13.66 2.78 5.71
C LEU A 124 -13.12 4.03 5.01
N VAL A 125 -13.94 4.72 4.24
CA VAL A 125 -13.54 6.00 3.61
C VAL A 125 -13.11 7.00 4.68
N ALA A 126 -13.95 7.23 5.69
CA ALA A 126 -13.65 8.15 6.79
C ALA A 126 -12.37 7.76 7.56
N LEU A 127 -12.13 6.46 7.78
CA LEU A 127 -10.90 5.96 8.41
C LEU A 127 -9.66 6.40 7.64
N TYR A 128 -9.66 6.21 6.32
CA TYR A 128 -8.52 6.59 5.49
C TYR A 128 -8.39 8.10 5.30
N GLU A 129 -9.49 8.85 5.27
CA GLU A 129 -9.44 10.32 5.29
C GLU A 129 -8.79 10.84 6.58
N HIS A 130 -9.21 10.32 7.73
CA HIS A 130 -8.59 10.66 9.02
C HIS A 130 -7.13 10.24 9.09
N ASN A 131 -6.77 9.10 8.53
CA ASN A 131 -5.37 8.66 8.46
C ASN A 131 -4.52 9.67 7.66
N VAL A 132 -4.99 10.07 6.48
CA VAL A 132 -4.31 11.08 5.64
C VAL A 132 -4.16 12.40 6.38
N PHE A 133 -5.23 12.89 7.02
CA PHE A 133 -5.19 14.12 7.81
C PHE A 133 -4.18 14.04 8.96
N THR A 134 -4.21 12.93 9.71
CA THR A 134 -3.30 12.71 10.85
C THR A 134 -1.84 12.69 10.42
N GLN A 135 -1.53 11.98 9.32
CA GLN A 135 -0.19 11.96 8.75
C GLN A 135 0.27 13.36 8.35
N GLY A 136 -0.59 14.12 7.66
CA GLY A 136 -0.29 15.49 7.26
C GLY A 136 -0.02 16.42 8.44
N ALA A 137 -0.81 16.28 9.51
CA ALA A 137 -0.61 17.04 10.74
C ALA A 137 0.72 16.70 11.44
N ILE A 138 1.08 15.40 11.50
CA ILE A 138 2.35 14.94 12.08
C ILE A 138 3.55 15.44 11.26
N TRP A 139 3.47 15.39 9.94
CA TRP A 139 4.54 15.84 9.05
C TRP A 139 4.56 17.36 8.84
N HIS A 140 3.57 18.07 9.37
CA HIS A 140 3.41 19.50 9.24
C HIS A 140 3.38 19.97 7.78
N ILE A 141 2.62 19.24 6.94
CA ILE A 141 2.50 19.51 5.51
C ILE A 141 1.08 19.93 5.14
N ASP A 142 0.93 20.63 4.03
CA ASP A 142 -0.37 21.05 3.50
C ASP A 142 -1.03 19.89 2.74
N SER A 143 -1.74 19.04 3.51
CA SER A 143 -2.53 17.95 2.97
C SER A 143 -3.70 18.48 2.14
N PHE A 144 -4.18 17.69 1.16
CA PHE A 144 -5.35 17.94 0.32
C PHE A 144 -5.19 19.02 -0.75
N ASP A 145 -4.17 19.87 -0.72
CA ASP A 145 -3.85 20.76 -1.83
C ASP A 145 -3.16 20.01 -2.98
N GLN A 146 -3.35 20.46 -4.20
CA GLN A 146 -2.96 19.74 -5.42
C GLN A 146 -2.07 20.55 -6.36
N TRP A 147 -1.17 21.36 -5.84
CA TRP A 147 -0.28 22.20 -6.68
C TRP A 147 0.50 21.40 -7.73
N GLY A 148 0.85 20.16 -7.43
CA GLY A 148 1.53 19.27 -8.39
C GLY A 148 0.69 18.89 -9.62
N VAL A 149 -0.63 19.09 -9.58
CA VAL A 149 -1.54 18.83 -10.70
C VAL A 149 -1.73 20.06 -11.58
N GLU A 150 -1.51 21.26 -11.05
CA GLU A 150 -1.71 22.52 -11.78
C GLU A 150 -0.83 22.66 -13.04
N PRO A 151 0.49 22.29 -13.00
CA PRO A 151 1.32 22.35 -14.20
C PRO A 151 0.82 21.49 -15.36
N GLY A 152 0.10 20.40 -15.06
CA GLY A 152 -0.50 19.53 -16.06
C GLY A 152 -1.81 20.08 -16.66
N LYS A 153 -2.48 21.02 -15.98
CA LYS A 153 -3.73 21.66 -16.45
C LYS A 153 -3.48 22.81 -17.42
N THR A 154 -2.29 23.39 -17.38
CA THR A 154 -1.88 24.42 -18.34
C THR A 154 -1.49 23.74 -19.65
N GLY A 155 -2.41 23.70 -20.60
CA GLY A 155 -2.17 23.16 -21.96
C GLY A 155 -1.08 23.91 -22.71
N PRO A 156 -0.67 23.44 -23.91
CA PRO A 156 0.41 24.01 -24.72
C PRO A 156 0.28 25.51 -25.03
N ALA A 157 -0.92 26.06 -24.91
CA ALA A 157 -1.21 27.48 -25.15
C ALA A 157 -0.65 28.42 -24.07
N HIS A 158 -0.33 27.91 -22.87
CA HIS A 158 0.22 28.71 -21.76
C HIS A 158 1.76 28.69 -21.72
N TYR A 159 2.43 27.98 -22.63
CA TYR A 159 3.88 27.97 -22.75
C TYR A 159 4.30 28.47 -24.16
N PRO A 160 4.22 29.78 -24.41
CA PRO A 160 4.72 30.31 -25.68
C PRO A 160 6.23 30.02 -25.75
N GLY A 161 6.67 29.29 -26.78
CA GLY A 161 8.07 28.97 -27.02
C GLY A 161 8.54 27.55 -26.64
N THR A 162 7.65 26.64 -26.24
CA THR A 162 8.02 25.36 -25.65
C THR A 162 8.69 24.33 -26.55
N ARG A 163 8.58 24.40 -27.86
CA ARG A 163 9.26 23.44 -28.75
C ARG A 163 10.74 23.77 -29.02
N GLN A 164 11.11 25.06 -29.02
CA GLN A 164 12.50 25.46 -29.24
C GLN A 164 13.33 25.51 -27.95
N GLN A 165 12.74 25.93 -26.83
CA GLN A 165 13.45 26.02 -25.54
C GLN A 165 13.70 24.66 -24.90
N ARG A 166 12.84 23.68 -25.09
CA ARG A 166 13.06 22.30 -24.58
C ARG A 166 14.22 21.57 -25.25
N ARG A 167 14.61 21.97 -26.48
CA ARG A 167 15.80 21.41 -27.14
C ARG A 167 17.11 21.97 -26.58
N ALA A 168 17.08 23.17 -25.98
CA ALA A 168 18.24 23.79 -25.37
C ALA A 168 18.50 23.38 -23.92
N GLN A 169 17.50 22.75 -23.25
CA GLN A 169 17.59 22.25 -21.86
C GLN A 169 17.62 20.72 -21.79
N ALA A 170 17.99 20.02 -22.84
CA ALA A 170 18.24 18.59 -22.79
C ALA A 170 19.39 18.32 -21.80
N TRP A 171 19.16 17.47 -20.83
CA TRP A 171 20.12 17.07 -19.82
C TRP A 171 21.44 16.65 -20.44
N PRO A 172 22.58 17.10 -19.90
CA PRO A 172 23.88 16.57 -20.32
C PRO A 172 23.89 15.06 -19.94
N ARG A 173 24.37 14.24 -20.86
CA ARG A 173 24.54 12.79 -20.70
C ARG A 173 25.64 12.49 -19.68
#